data_49f6db7e3a9b1262433d67c48b144f89
#
_entry.id   49f6db7e3a9b1262433d67c48b144f89
#
_cell.length_a   1.000
_cell.length_b   1.000
_cell.length_c   1.000
_cell.angle_alpha   90.00
_cell.angle_beta   90.00
_cell.angle_gamma   90.00
#
_symmetry.space_group_name_H-M   'P 1'
#
loop_
_entity.id
_entity.type
_entity.pdbx_description
1 polymer ?
#
loop_
_entity_poly.entity_id
_entity_poly.type
_entity_poly.pdbx_seq_one_letter_code
_entity_poly.pdbx_strand_id
1 'polypeptide(L)'
;NDASTEQFTENFSNLSNLNSIEVINLKNNVGHTRCIATGLKHINENQQFDYIIPMDGDGEDRPEEIKLFVENFNYHPNKTIVGERVKRSENILFKICYFFHKILTYTFTGQSIKFGNYTCLTKSTIEKMLSDKATWSSFSGSLSKNCNDKATISSERGKRYFGPSKMSFLNLIKHSLAIIGVFKFSVLVRSILFVLVYMFLIYQKISFIMILPVIFIGIFLISTFIISQRGSLEEMNNSLSNISIIDKII
;
A
#
# COMPACT_ATOMS: atom_id res chain seq x y z
N ASN A 1 14.53 -7.19 -5.58
CA ASN A 1 14.49 -7.19 -7.05
C ASN A 1 13.32 -8.07 -7.52
N ASP A 2 12.30 -7.46 -8.10
CA ASP A 2 11.08 -8.14 -8.56
C ASP A 2 11.27 -8.68 -10.01
N ALA A 3 12.27 -9.52 -10.20
CA ALA A 3 12.68 -10.10 -11.50
C ALA A 3 12.89 -9.02 -12.59
N SER A 4 13.65 -7.97 -12.27
CA SER A 4 14.01 -6.93 -13.23
C SER A 4 14.93 -7.51 -14.32
N THR A 5 14.75 -7.03 -15.55
CA THR A 5 15.65 -7.34 -16.69
C THR A 5 16.92 -6.50 -16.67
N GLU A 6 16.97 -5.43 -15.89
CA GLU A 6 18.15 -4.58 -15.73
C GLU A 6 19.07 -5.20 -14.67
N GLN A 7 20.36 -5.30 -14.98
CA GLN A 7 21.36 -5.79 -14.04
C GLN A 7 21.67 -4.71 -13.02
N PHE A 8 21.77 -5.13 -11.77
CA PHE A 8 22.21 -4.27 -10.68
C PHE A 8 23.76 -4.18 -10.75
N THR A 9 24.28 -2.99 -11.00
CA THR A 9 25.72 -2.76 -11.23
C THR A 9 26.38 -1.82 -10.21
N GLU A 10 25.69 -1.51 -9.11
CA GLU A 10 26.18 -0.55 -8.12
C GLU A 10 27.38 -1.10 -7.33
N ASN A 11 28.38 -0.25 -7.10
CA ASN A 11 29.52 -0.55 -6.25
C ASN A 11 29.31 0.09 -4.87
N PHE A 12 29.10 -0.71 -3.86
CA PHE A 12 28.86 -0.28 -2.47
C PHE A 12 30.14 -0.14 -1.64
N SER A 13 31.32 0.01 -2.25
CA SER A 13 32.54 0.30 -1.53
C SER A 13 32.42 1.63 -0.78
N ASN A 14 32.58 1.61 0.54
CA ASN A 14 32.56 2.75 1.49
C ASN A 14 31.27 3.02 2.28
N LEU A 15 30.43 2.03 2.51
CA LEU A 15 29.25 2.17 3.38
C LEU A 15 29.54 1.67 4.80
N SER A 16 30.46 2.33 5.50
CA SER A 16 30.93 1.92 6.84
C SER A 16 29.86 1.93 7.95
N ASN A 17 28.71 2.54 7.69
CA ASN A 17 27.62 2.64 8.66
C ASN A 17 26.51 1.59 8.47
N LEU A 18 26.67 0.66 7.51
CA LEU A 18 25.74 -0.44 7.28
C LEU A 18 26.37 -1.75 7.75
N ASN A 19 25.60 -2.54 8.50
CA ASN A 19 26.03 -3.86 8.95
C ASN A 19 25.97 -4.91 7.84
N SER A 20 24.98 -4.80 6.94
CA SER A 20 24.82 -5.71 5.80
C SER A 20 23.98 -5.08 4.70
N ILE A 21 24.22 -5.53 3.47
CA ILE A 21 23.38 -5.26 2.29
C ILE A 21 23.08 -6.60 1.63
N GLU A 22 21.81 -6.91 1.49
CA GLU A 22 21.34 -8.11 0.81
C GLU A 22 20.40 -7.72 -0.35
N VAL A 23 20.63 -8.30 -1.52
CA VAL A 23 19.73 -8.18 -2.67
C VAL A 23 18.95 -9.47 -2.83
N ILE A 24 17.65 -9.41 -2.53
CA ILE A 24 16.73 -10.54 -2.68
C ILE A 24 16.18 -10.52 -4.11
N ASN A 25 16.59 -11.49 -4.92
CA ASN A 25 16.15 -11.62 -6.30
C ASN A 25 14.99 -12.62 -6.41
N LEU A 26 13.86 -12.17 -6.95
CA LEU A 26 12.71 -13.05 -7.22
C LEU A 26 12.86 -13.75 -8.58
N LYS A 27 12.35 -14.98 -8.70
CA LYS A 27 12.30 -15.75 -9.95
C LYS A 27 11.34 -15.13 -10.96
N ASN A 28 10.19 -14.66 -10.45
CA ASN A 28 9.12 -14.11 -11.27
C ASN A 28 8.68 -12.77 -10.71
N ASN A 29 8.31 -11.85 -11.60
CA ASN A 29 7.72 -10.56 -11.22
C ASN A 29 6.33 -10.80 -10.61
N VAL A 30 6.15 -10.41 -9.38
CA VAL A 30 4.89 -10.54 -8.62
C VAL A 30 4.18 -9.20 -8.43
N GLY A 31 4.85 -8.12 -8.77
CA GLY A 31 4.41 -6.75 -8.64
C GLY A 31 4.73 -6.16 -7.27
N HIS A 32 4.82 -4.85 -7.25
CA HIS A 32 5.34 -4.03 -6.15
C HIS A 32 4.83 -4.43 -4.75
N THR A 33 3.51 -4.51 -4.55
CA THR A 33 2.92 -4.85 -3.24
C THR A 33 3.34 -6.23 -2.74
N ARG A 34 3.34 -7.23 -3.63
CA ARG A 34 3.71 -8.61 -3.30
C ARG A 34 5.20 -8.75 -3.07
N CYS A 35 6.01 -8.00 -3.82
CA CYS A 35 7.45 -7.93 -3.61
C CYS A 35 7.78 -7.39 -2.22
N ILE A 36 7.14 -6.30 -1.79
CA ILE A 36 7.30 -5.77 -0.42
C ILE A 36 6.85 -6.81 0.62
N ALA A 37 5.70 -7.46 0.42
CA ALA A 37 5.20 -8.48 1.35
C ALA A 37 6.17 -9.66 1.48
N THR A 38 6.79 -10.10 0.37
CA THR A 38 7.84 -11.14 0.37
C THR A 38 9.08 -10.67 1.15
N GLY A 39 9.53 -9.43 0.94
CA GLY A 39 10.65 -8.85 1.68
C GLY A 39 10.37 -8.76 3.19
N LEU A 40 9.19 -8.27 3.57
CA LEU A 40 8.78 -8.22 4.99
C LEU A 40 8.74 -9.62 5.62
N LYS A 41 8.21 -10.61 4.90
CA LYS A 41 8.18 -12.00 5.36
C LYS A 41 9.59 -12.56 5.52
N HIS A 42 10.47 -12.35 4.54
CA HIS A 42 11.86 -12.79 4.60
C HIS A 42 12.58 -12.22 5.82
N ILE A 43 12.48 -10.90 6.04
CA ILE A 43 13.12 -10.25 7.19
C ILE A 43 12.52 -10.77 8.51
N ASN A 44 11.20 -10.92 8.59
CA ASN A 44 10.52 -11.37 9.80
C ASN A 44 10.91 -12.80 10.21
N GLU A 45 11.20 -13.68 9.24
CA GLU A 45 11.59 -15.07 9.49
C GLU A 45 13.09 -15.27 9.71
N ASN A 46 13.95 -14.41 9.13
CA ASN A 46 15.38 -14.66 9.05
C ASN A 46 16.26 -13.62 9.77
N GLN A 47 15.68 -12.48 10.19
CA GLN A 47 16.45 -11.38 10.78
C GLN A 47 15.90 -10.98 12.16
N GLN A 48 16.78 -10.47 13.01
CA GLN A 48 16.37 -9.76 14.22
C GLN A 48 16.36 -8.26 13.94
N PHE A 49 15.29 -7.60 14.30
CA PHE A 49 15.11 -6.17 14.08
C PHE A 49 14.17 -5.54 15.12
N ASP A 50 14.32 -4.26 15.35
CA ASP A 50 13.41 -3.47 16.18
C ASP A 50 12.26 -2.90 15.36
N TYR A 51 12.56 -2.44 14.14
CA TYR A 51 11.59 -1.92 13.18
C TYR A 51 12.09 -2.08 11.73
N ILE A 52 11.15 -2.01 10.78
CA ILE A 52 11.44 -2.03 9.34
C ILE A 52 10.88 -0.76 8.71
N ILE A 53 11.67 -0.14 7.82
CA ILE A 53 11.25 1.01 7.02
C ILE A 53 11.24 0.63 5.54
N PRO A 54 10.08 0.18 4.98
CA PRO A 54 9.94 0.02 3.53
C PRO A 54 10.06 1.37 2.84
N MET A 55 10.85 1.44 1.77
CA MET A 55 11.10 2.67 1.01
C MET A 55 11.18 2.34 -0.47
N ASP A 56 10.56 3.17 -1.32
CA ASP A 56 10.69 3.06 -2.77
C ASP A 56 12.06 3.55 -3.22
N GLY A 57 12.78 2.74 -4.02
CA GLY A 57 14.16 3.05 -4.45
C GLY A 57 14.26 4.02 -5.64
N ASP A 58 13.17 4.68 -6.04
CA ASP A 58 13.13 5.55 -7.21
C ASP A 58 13.37 7.04 -6.90
N GLY A 59 13.62 7.37 -5.63
CA GLY A 59 13.87 8.73 -5.13
C GLY A 59 12.60 9.50 -4.75
N GLU A 60 11.41 8.94 -4.96
CA GLU A 60 10.18 9.59 -4.50
C GLU A 60 10.01 9.53 -2.98
N ASP A 61 10.44 8.45 -2.34
CA ASP A 61 10.63 8.38 -0.89
C ASP A 61 12.06 8.85 -0.57
N ARG A 62 12.18 9.85 0.28
CA ARG A 62 13.45 10.56 0.52
C ARG A 62 14.26 9.88 1.62
N PRO A 63 15.48 9.39 1.34
CA PRO A 63 16.33 8.77 2.36
C PRO A 63 16.62 9.66 3.57
N GLU A 64 16.67 10.98 3.36
CA GLU A 64 16.93 11.96 4.42
C GLU A 64 15.83 11.97 5.50
N GLU A 65 14.63 11.53 5.14
CA GLU A 65 13.49 11.45 6.06
C GLU A 65 13.54 10.21 6.97
N ILE A 66 14.41 9.22 6.70
CA ILE A 66 14.62 8.06 7.60
C ILE A 66 14.91 8.53 9.03
N LYS A 67 15.70 9.58 9.17
CA LYS A 67 16.00 10.19 10.48
C LYS A 67 14.73 10.59 11.24
N LEU A 68 13.74 11.18 10.55
CA LEU A 68 12.47 11.58 11.16
C LEU A 68 11.67 10.37 11.65
N PHE A 69 11.69 9.25 10.91
CA PHE A 69 11.05 8.01 11.35
C PHE A 69 11.72 7.47 12.60
N VAL A 70 13.06 7.41 12.63
CA VAL A 70 13.84 6.89 13.77
C VAL A 70 13.64 7.76 15.01
N GLU A 71 13.69 9.09 14.88
CA GLU A 71 13.44 10.01 15.98
C GLU A 71 12.02 9.81 16.55
N ASN A 72 11.00 9.74 15.68
CA ASN A 72 9.63 9.53 16.12
C ASN A 72 9.42 8.13 16.73
N PHE A 73 10.10 7.10 16.23
CA PHE A 73 10.07 5.77 16.84
C PHE A 73 10.64 5.79 18.27
N ASN A 74 11.70 6.53 18.51
CA ASN A 74 12.29 6.67 19.84
C ASN A 74 11.33 7.37 20.83
N TYR A 75 10.52 8.33 20.35
CA TYR A 75 9.44 8.95 21.15
C TYR A 75 8.22 8.03 21.34
N HIS A 76 7.98 7.12 20.40
CA HIS A 76 6.83 6.22 20.37
C HIS A 76 7.24 4.77 20.04
N PRO A 77 8.05 4.10 20.88
CA PRO A 77 8.73 2.83 20.53
C PRO A 77 7.79 1.67 20.20
N ASN A 78 6.52 1.74 20.60
CA ASN A 78 5.53 0.69 20.34
C ASN A 78 4.55 1.05 19.20
N LYS A 79 4.73 2.22 18.55
CA LYS A 79 3.84 2.67 17.50
C LYS A 79 4.47 2.54 16.13
N THR A 80 3.66 2.10 15.19
CA THR A 80 4.00 2.24 13.77
C THR A 80 3.89 3.71 13.37
N ILE A 81 4.88 4.22 12.63
CA ILE A 81 4.94 5.59 12.18
C ILE A 81 4.69 5.63 10.67
N VAL A 82 3.77 6.47 10.23
CA VAL A 82 3.43 6.61 8.81
C VAL A 82 3.83 7.98 8.27
N GLY A 83 4.43 7.99 7.08
CA GLY A 83 4.74 9.21 6.34
C GLY A 83 3.48 9.72 5.63
N GLU A 84 2.86 10.79 6.16
CA GLU A 84 1.74 11.45 5.51
C GLU A 84 2.27 12.42 4.45
N ARG A 85 1.89 12.22 3.20
CA ARG A 85 2.35 13.05 2.08
C ARG A 85 1.68 14.41 2.09
N VAL A 86 2.42 15.47 2.46
CA VAL A 86 1.91 16.85 2.60
C VAL A 86 2.03 17.67 1.32
N LYS A 87 3.03 17.41 0.46
CA LYS A 87 3.20 18.08 -0.83
C LYS A 87 3.14 17.08 -1.99
N ARG A 88 2.41 17.46 -3.03
CA ARG A 88 2.25 16.68 -4.26
C ARG A 88 2.62 17.54 -5.47
N SER A 89 3.61 17.08 -6.21
CA SER A 89 4.07 17.70 -7.47
C SER A 89 3.32 17.21 -8.71
N GLU A 90 2.27 16.38 -8.52
CA GLU A 90 1.56 15.70 -9.62
C GLU A 90 0.64 16.64 -10.40
N ASN A 91 0.30 16.24 -11.65
CA ASN A 91 -0.59 16.95 -12.54
C ASN A 91 -2.01 17.11 -11.92
N ILE A 92 -2.74 18.15 -12.32
CA ILE A 92 -4.12 18.48 -11.86
C ILE A 92 -5.05 17.27 -11.96
N LEU A 93 -5.01 16.51 -13.06
CA LEU A 93 -5.86 15.33 -13.24
C LEU A 93 -5.63 14.28 -12.14
N PHE A 94 -4.39 14.00 -11.79
CA PHE A 94 -4.05 13.07 -10.70
C PHE A 94 -4.52 13.59 -9.33
N LYS A 95 -4.44 14.90 -9.09
CA LYS A 95 -4.96 15.51 -7.85
C LYS A 95 -6.48 15.35 -7.74
N ILE A 96 -7.21 15.52 -8.82
CA ILE A 96 -8.67 15.32 -8.89
C ILE A 96 -9.01 13.84 -8.63
N CYS A 97 -8.36 12.91 -9.32
CA CYS A 97 -8.56 11.46 -9.13
C CYS A 97 -8.26 11.04 -7.68
N TYR A 98 -7.21 11.58 -7.10
CA TYR A 98 -6.87 11.31 -5.70
C TYR A 98 -7.89 11.89 -4.72
N PHE A 99 -8.42 13.07 -4.99
CA PHE A 99 -9.49 13.66 -4.20
C PHE A 99 -10.73 12.75 -4.19
N PHE A 100 -11.17 12.30 -5.38
CA PHE A 100 -12.27 11.34 -5.49
C PHE A 100 -11.96 10.01 -4.81
N HIS A 101 -10.74 9.49 -4.98
CA HIS A 101 -10.32 8.28 -4.28
C HIS A 101 -10.43 8.44 -2.75
N LYS A 102 -10.00 9.56 -2.18
CA LYS A 102 -10.12 9.82 -0.73
C LYS A 102 -11.58 9.84 -0.28
N ILE A 103 -12.45 10.53 -1.02
CA ILE A 103 -13.89 10.59 -0.72
C ILE A 103 -14.48 9.18 -0.76
N LEU A 104 -14.27 8.43 -1.84
CA LEU A 104 -14.78 7.06 -1.98
C LEU A 104 -14.24 6.16 -0.86
N THR A 105 -12.94 6.21 -0.59
CA THR A 105 -12.35 5.40 0.48
C THR A 105 -12.99 5.73 1.83
N TYR A 106 -13.07 6.99 2.20
CA TYR A 106 -13.67 7.40 3.48
C TYR A 106 -15.16 7.03 3.56
N THR A 107 -15.94 7.36 2.51
CA THR A 107 -17.39 7.12 2.49
C THR A 107 -17.72 5.63 2.60
N PHE A 108 -17.04 4.77 1.83
CA PHE A 108 -17.39 3.37 1.75
C PHE A 108 -16.62 2.47 2.74
N THR A 109 -15.45 2.88 3.21
CA THR A 109 -14.66 2.07 4.16
C THR A 109 -14.66 2.64 5.58
N GLY A 110 -14.88 3.94 5.74
CA GLY A 110 -14.69 4.67 7.00
C GLY A 110 -13.21 4.94 7.32
N GLN A 111 -12.29 4.65 6.39
CA GLN A 111 -10.86 4.80 6.62
C GLN A 111 -10.30 6.03 5.91
N SER A 112 -9.46 6.80 6.63
CA SER A 112 -8.70 7.90 6.06
C SER A 112 -7.25 7.47 5.85
N ILE A 113 -6.94 6.98 4.63
CA ILE A 113 -5.61 6.48 4.29
C ILE A 113 -4.88 7.55 3.48
N LYS A 114 -3.86 8.18 4.08
CA LYS A 114 -3.11 9.29 3.50
C LYS A 114 -1.62 8.98 3.35
N PHE A 115 -1.23 7.73 3.55
CA PHE A 115 0.14 7.23 3.51
C PHE A 115 0.29 6.13 2.47
N GLY A 116 1.51 5.91 2.02
CA GLY A 116 1.92 4.84 1.11
C GLY A 116 2.69 3.74 1.84
N ASN A 117 3.78 3.29 1.21
CA ASN A 117 4.66 2.25 1.79
C ASN A 117 5.71 2.84 2.74
N TYR A 118 6.03 4.13 2.61
CA TYR A 118 7.05 4.79 3.43
C TYR A 118 6.56 4.96 4.86
N THR A 119 6.95 4.01 5.69
CA THR A 119 6.47 3.83 7.07
C THR A 119 7.57 3.20 7.92
N CYS A 120 7.52 3.41 9.24
CA CYS A 120 8.35 2.68 10.20
C CYS A 120 7.46 1.68 10.94
N LEU A 121 7.63 0.40 10.63
CA LEU A 121 6.79 -0.69 11.12
C LEU A 121 7.42 -1.37 12.33
N THR A 122 6.66 -1.55 13.40
CA THR A 122 7.05 -2.39 14.53
C THR A 122 6.90 -3.87 14.18
N LYS A 123 7.66 -4.75 14.86
CA LYS A 123 7.58 -6.19 14.69
C LYS A 123 6.14 -6.70 14.85
N SER A 124 5.44 -6.26 15.89
CA SER A 124 4.03 -6.64 16.14
C SER A 124 3.09 -6.25 14.98
N THR A 125 3.31 -5.09 14.35
CA THR A 125 2.51 -4.68 13.19
C THR A 125 2.80 -5.57 11.99
N ILE A 126 4.07 -5.90 11.75
CA ILE A 126 4.49 -6.78 10.65
C ILE A 126 3.88 -8.18 10.81
N GLU A 127 3.94 -8.76 12.00
CA GLU A 127 3.34 -10.07 12.28
C GLU A 127 1.83 -10.08 12.02
N LYS A 128 1.10 -9.05 12.45
CA LYS A 128 -0.33 -8.90 12.14
C LYS A 128 -0.58 -8.74 10.63
N MET A 129 0.23 -7.96 9.94
CA MET A 129 0.11 -7.81 8.48
C MET A 129 0.38 -9.12 7.76
N LEU A 130 1.41 -9.88 8.14
CA LEU A 130 1.76 -11.16 7.53
C LEU A 130 0.75 -12.27 7.83
N SER A 131 -0.06 -12.15 8.88
CA SER A 131 -1.18 -13.06 9.14
C SER A 131 -2.46 -12.71 8.37
N ASP A 132 -2.51 -11.57 7.67
CA ASP A 132 -3.69 -11.12 6.94
C ASP A 132 -3.44 -11.12 5.42
N LYS A 133 -4.27 -11.86 4.68
CA LYS A 133 -4.24 -11.92 3.21
C LYS A 133 -4.33 -10.55 2.52
N ALA A 134 -4.83 -9.52 3.20
CA ALA A 134 -4.91 -8.16 2.68
C ALA A 134 -3.52 -7.61 2.33
N THR A 135 -2.46 -8.03 3.03
CA THR A 135 -1.07 -7.61 2.78
C THR A 135 -0.61 -8.01 1.37
N TRP A 136 -1.07 -9.14 0.86
CA TRP A 136 -0.78 -9.60 -0.49
C TRP A 136 -1.47 -8.79 -1.59
N SER A 137 -2.53 -8.05 -1.24
CA SER A 137 -3.32 -7.22 -2.16
C SER A 137 -2.97 -5.74 -2.08
N SER A 138 -2.79 -5.20 -0.86
CA SER A 138 -2.57 -3.78 -0.63
C SER A 138 -1.82 -3.54 0.68
N PHE A 139 -0.61 -2.98 0.60
CA PHE A 139 0.18 -2.63 1.76
C PHE A 139 -0.53 -1.62 2.66
N SER A 140 -0.89 -0.45 2.13
CA SER A 140 -1.51 0.64 2.92
C SER A 140 -2.89 0.27 3.43
N GLY A 141 -3.67 -0.50 2.66
CA GLY A 141 -4.95 -1.05 3.09
C GLY A 141 -4.79 -2.03 4.25
N SER A 142 -3.85 -2.96 4.14
CA SER A 142 -3.53 -3.93 5.20
C SER A 142 -3.02 -3.23 6.46
N LEU A 143 -2.08 -2.30 6.33
CA LEU A 143 -1.57 -1.52 7.46
C LEU A 143 -2.70 -0.75 8.16
N SER A 144 -3.61 -0.13 7.39
CA SER A 144 -4.76 0.58 7.97
C SER A 144 -5.71 -0.35 8.73
N LYS A 145 -5.88 -1.59 8.25
CA LYS A 145 -6.73 -2.60 8.88
C LYS A 145 -6.11 -3.18 10.16
N ASN A 146 -4.81 -3.45 10.13
CA ASN A 146 -4.12 -4.23 11.17
C ASN A 146 -3.44 -3.37 12.26
N CYS A 147 -3.34 -2.06 12.05
CA CYS A 147 -2.73 -1.13 12.97
C CYS A 147 -3.64 0.09 13.18
N ASN A 148 -4.27 0.17 14.36
CA ASN A 148 -5.16 1.28 14.70
C ASN A 148 -4.41 2.47 15.31
N ASP A 149 -3.38 2.20 16.12
CA ASP A 149 -2.58 3.23 16.78
C ASP A 149 -1.29 3.51 15.99
N LYS A 150 -1.36 4.56 15.16
CA LYS A 150 -0.26 5.03 14.30
C LYS A 150 0.13 6.45 14.68
N ALA A 151 1.43 6.69 14.79
CA ALA A 151 1.95 8.06 14.79
C ALA A 151 2.17 8.50 13.32
N THR A 152 2.18 9.81 13.10
CA THR A 152 2.29 10.38 11.75
C THR A 152 3.43 11.38 11.70
N ILE A 153 4.24 11.31 10.67
CA ILE A 153 5.20 12.36 10.31
C ILE A 153 4.81 12.99 8.98
N SER A 154 5.13 14.26 8.80
CA SER A 154 5.00 14.92 7.49
C SER A 154 6.11 14.44 6.58
N SER A 155 5.76 13.90 5.41
CA SER A 155 6.70 13.45 4.39
C SER A 155 6.50 14.23 3.09
N GLU A 156 7.60 14.63 2.46
CA GLU A 156 7.58 15.32 1.18
C GLU A 156 8.05 14.36 0.08
N ARG A 157 7.29 14.28 -1.00
CA ARG A 157 7.67 13.44 -2.14
C ARG A 157 8.86 14.06 -2.87
N GLY A 158 9.93 13.28 -3.00
CA GLY A 158 11.11 13.61 -3.78
C GLY A 158 10.85 13.59 -5.29
N LYS A 159 11.87 13.90 -6.06
CA LYS A 159 11.88 13.75 -7.52
C LYS A 159 12.44 12.38 -7.87
N ARG A 160 11.84 11.72 -8.85
CA ARG A 160 12.39 10.47 -9.39
C ARG A 160 13.79 10.69 -9.92
N TYR A 161 14.67 9.73 -9.65
CA TYR A 161 16.04 9.74 -10.19
C TYR A 161 16.03 9.50 -11.69
N PHE A 162 15.14 8.61 -12.18
CA PHE A 162 15.11 8.21 -13.59
C PHE A 162 13.67 8.11 -14.10
N GLY A 163 13.43 8.71 -15.26
CA GLY A 163 12.22 8.54 -16.06
C GLY A 163 10.89 8.97 -15.43
N PRO A 164 9.82 8.92 -16.20
CA PRO A 164 8.47 9.20 -15.71
C PRO A 164 7.89 7.99 -14.96
N SER A 165 6.82 8.24 -14.18
CA SER A 165 6.08 7.15 -13.53
C SER A 165 5.57 6.14 -14.56
N LYS A 166 5.84 4.86 -14.33
CA LYS A 166 5.31 3.74 -15.15
C LYS A 166 3.86 3.38 -14.78
N MET A 167 3.25 4.07 -13.80
CA MET A 167 1.89 3.79 -13.36
C MET A 167 0.86 4.35 -14.35
N SER A 168 0.17 3.47 -15.08
CA SER A 168 -0.95 3.86 -15.94
C SER A 168 -2.19 4.25 -15.11
N PHE A 169 -3.11 4.99 -15.74
CA PHE A 169 -4.38 5.38 -15.10
C PHE A 169 -5.20 4.16 -14.63
N LEU A 170 -5.25 3.10 -15.45
CA LEU A 170 -5.95 1.86 -15.08
C LEU A 170 -5.30 1.16 -13.88
N ASN A 171 -3.97 1.19 -13.80
CA ASN A 171 -3.26 0.64 -12.64
C ASN A 171 -3.50 1.47 -11.38
N LEU A 172 -3.65 2.78 -11.50
CA LEU A 172 -4.05 3.65 -10.39
C LEU A 172 -5.46 3.29 -9.87
N ILE A 173 -6.43 3.07 -10.78
CA ILE A 173 -7.78 2.62 -10.40
C ILE A 173 -7.72 1.26 -9.71
N LYS A 174 -6.99 0.29 -10.28
CA LYS A 174 -6.81 -1.04 -9.67
C LYS A 174 -6.18 -0.95 -8.28
N HIS A 175 -5.18 -0.10 -8.11
CA HIS A 175 -4.54 0.15 -6.81
C HIS A 175 -5.53 0.74 -5.80
N SER A 176 -6.32 1.74 -6.22
CA SER A 176 -7.36 2.35 -5.38
C SER A 176 -8.42 1.34 -4.95
N LEU A 177 -8.91 0.52 -5.90
CA LEU A 177 -9.86 -0.55 -5.59
C LEU A 177 -9.25 -1.65 -4.72
N ALA A 178 -7.95 -1.93 -4.83
CA ALA A 178 -7.28 -2.89 -3.95
C ALA A 178 -7.26 -2.41 -2.50
N ILE A 179 -7.00 -1.12 -2.26
CA ILE A 179 -7.10 -0.51 -0.93
C ILE A 179 -8.52 -0.65 -0.37
N ILE A 180 -9.53 -0.24 -1.16
CA ILE A 180 -10.95 -0.30 -0.77
C ILE A 180 -11.39 -1.74 -0.55
N GLY A 181 -10.92 -2.68 -1.38
CA GLY A 181 -11.24 -4.11 -1.33
C GLY A 181 -10.80 -4.82 -0.05
N VAL A 182 -9.80 -4.28 0.67
CA VAL A 182 -9.43 -4.77 2.00
C VAL A 182 -10.62 -4.67 2.98
N PHE A 183 -11.46 -3.65 2.80
CA PHE A 183 -12.62 -3.35 3.65
C PHE A 183 -13.95 -3.77 3.01
N LYS A 184 -13.96 -4.79 2.15
CA LYS A 184 -15.11 -5.19 1.32
C LYS A 184 -16.44 -5.34 2.08
N PHE A 185 -16.42 -5.83 3.33
CA PHE A 185 -17.64 -5.94 4.13
C PHE A 185 -18.18 -4.58 4.56
N SER A 186 -17.33 -3.66 4.96
CA SER A 186 -17.73 -2.27 5.24
C SER A 186 -18.28 -1.58 3.99
N VAL A 187 -17.62 -1.81 2.84
CA VAL A 187 -18.08 -1.31 1.54
C VAL A 187 -19.47 -1.86 1.20
N LEU A 188 -19.70 -3.16 1.38
CA LEU A 188 -20.99 -3.79 1.13
C LEU A 188 -22.11 -3.17 1.98
N VAL A 189 -21.90 -3.11 3.31
CA VAL A 189 -22.92 -2.59 4.25
C VAL A 189 -23.25 -1.12 3.94
N ARG A 190 -22.23 -0.29 3.73
CA ARG A 190 -22.42 1.14 3.44
C ARG A 190 -23.06 1.37 2.07
N SER A 191 -22.73 0.55 1.07
CA SER A 191 -23.36 0.62 -0.26
C SER A 191 -24.84 0.22 -0.19
N ILE A 192 -25.19 -0.84 0.53
CA ILE A 192 -26.60 -1.23 0.74
C ILE A 192 -27.35 -0.09 1.44
N LEU A 193 -26.80 0.46 2.52
CA LEU A 193 -27.42 1.57 3.24
C LEU A 193 -27.62 2.80 2.33
N PHE A 194 -26.60 3.14 1.52
CA PHE A 194 -26.71 4.23 0.57
C PHE A 194 -27.85 3.97 -0.45
N VAL A 195 -27.90 2.78 -1.05
CA VAL A 195 -28.95 2.42 -2.01
C VAL A 195 -30.34 2.49 -1.37
N LEU A 196 -30.52 1.98 -0.15
CA LEU A 196 -31.80 2.03 0.55
C LEU A 196 -32.25 3.48 0.80
N VAL A 197 -31.36 4.33 1.34
CA VAL A 197 -31.67 5.74 1.58
C VAL A 197 -31.95 6.47 0.27
N TYR A 198 -31.11 6.23 -0.75
CA TYR A 198 -31.31 6.85 -2.06
C TYR A 198 -32.62 6.46 -2.70
N MET A 199 -32.97 5.16 -2.73
CA MET A 199 -34.25 4.68 -3.27
C MET A 199 -35.44 5.23 -2.49
N PHE A 200 -35.34 5.34 -1.17
CA PHE A 200 -36.37 5.99 -0.35
C PHE A 200 -36.58 7.46 -0.72
N LEU A 201 -35.51 8.19 -1.07
CA LEU A 201 -35.62 9.61 -1.46
C LEU A 201 -36.24 9.81 -2.85
N ILE A 202 -36.06 8.84 -3.76
CA ILE A 202 -36.54 8.98 -5.15
C ILE A 202 -37.82 8.20 -5.46
N TYR A 203 -38.39 7.45 -4.50
CA TYR A 203 -39.47 6.48 -4.76
C TYR A 203 -40.68 7.07 -5.46
N GLN A 204 -40.98 8.37 -5.26
CA GLN A 204 -42.13 9.05 -5.90
C GLN A 204 -41.85 9.51 -7.33
N LYS A 205 -40.62 9.57 -7.79
CA LYS A 205 -40.22 10.12 -9.09
C LYS A 205 -39.13 9.26 -9.76
N ILE A 206 -39.35 7.93 -9.80
CA ILE A 206 -38.37 7.03 -10.41
C ILE A 206 -38.30 7.26 -11.92
N SER A 207 -37.13 7.59 -12.42
CA SER A 207 -36.81 7.66 -13.85
C SER A 207 -35.55 6.90 -14.17
N PHE A 208 -35.29 6.56 -15.43
CA PHE A 208 -34.08 5.86 -15.84
C PHE A 208 -32.80 6.57 -15.38
N ILE A 209 -32.75 7.90 -15.47
CA ILE A 209 -31.59 8.69 -15.03
C ILE A 209 -31.36 8.53 -13.53
N MET A 210 -32.43 8.44 -12.74
CA MET A 210 -32.31 8.28 -11.27
C MET A 210 -31.86 6.87 -10.85
N ILE A 211 -31.94 5.88 -11.74
CA ILE A 211 -31.41 4.53 -11.45
C ILE A 211 -29.90 4.43 -11.71
N LEU A 212 -29.31 5.33 -12.51
CA LEU A 212 -27.89 5.30 -12.84
C LEU A 212 -26.96 5.25 -11.61
N PRO A 213 -27.15 6.03 -10.54
CA PRO A 213 -26.30 5.92 -9.33
C PRO A 213 -26.33 4.52 -8.70
N VAL A 214 -27.49 3.84 -8.71
CA VAL A 214 -27.62 2.47 -8.19
C VAL A 214 -26.80 1.48 -9.03
N ILE A 215 -26.87 1.62 -10.36
CA ILE A 215 -26.07 0.82 -11.30
C ILE A 215 -24.59 1.06 -11.07
N PHE A 216 -24.14 2.32 -10.92
CA PHE A 216 -22.75 2.64 -10.64
C PHE A 216 -22.26 2.02 -9.32
N ILE A 217 -23.07 2.05 -8.27
CA ILE A 217 -22.74 1.39 -7.00
C ILE A 217 -22.67 -0.14 -7.17
N GLY A 218 -23.55 -0.73 -7.96
CA GLY A 218 -23.49 -2.15 -8.29
C GLY A 218 -22.17 -2.53 -8.98
N ILE A 219 -21.79 -1.78 -10.03
CA ILE A 219 -20.52 -1.97 -10.74
C ILE A 219 -19.32 -1.77 -9.78
N PHE A 220 -19.36 -0.74 -8.95
CA PHE A 220 -18.31 -0.48 -7.94
C PHE A 220 -18.17 -1.63 -6.94
N LEU A 221 -19.27 -2.16 -6.42
CA LEU A 221 -19.29 -3.33 -5.53
C LEU A 221 -18.68 -4.56 -6.19
N ILE A 222 -19.15 -4.90 -7.40
CA ILE A 222 -18.64 -6.06 -8.15
C ILE A 222 -17.13 -5.90 -8.38
N SER A 223 -16.68 -4.74 -8.85
CA SER A 223 -15.27 -4.45 -9.08
C SER A 223 -14.43 -4.57 -7.80
N THR A 224 -14.94 -4.06 -6.69
CA THR A 224 -14.29 -4.14 -5.37
C THR A 224 -14.17 -5.60 -4.90
N PHE A 225 -15.23 -6.40 -5.08
CA PHE A 225 -15.21 -7.81 -4.72
C PHE A 225 -14.24 -8.61 -5.58
N ILE A 226 -14.23 -8.42 -6.89
CA ILE A 226 -13.28 -9.08 -7.81
C ILE A 226 -11.84 -8.76 -7.40
N ILE A 227 -11.52 -7.49 -7.16
CA ILE A 227 -10.16 -7.07 -6.79
C ILE A 227 -9.80 -7.55 -5.39
N SER A 228 -10.75 -7.67 -4.46
CA SER A 228 -10.50 -8.22 -3.13
C SER A 228 -10.03 -9.68 -3.13
N GLN A 229 -10.30 -10.44 -4.21
CA GLN A 229 -9.84 -11.81 -4.37
C GLN A 229 -8.32 -11.92 -4.67
N ARG A 230 -7.66 -10.79 -4.97
CA ARG A 230 -6.19 -10.76 -5.18
C ARG A 230 -5.40 -11.05 -3.89
N GLY A 231 -6.03 -10.91 -2.72
CA GLY A 231 -5.43 -11.28 -1.43
C GLY A 231 -5.47 -12.80 -1.25
N SER A 232 -4.30 -13.42 -1.13
CA SER A 232 -4.12 -14.85 -0.88
C SER A 232 -3.11 -15.04 0.26
N LEU A 233 -3.55 -15.63 1.35
CA LEU A 233 -2.67 -15.97 2.46
C LEU A 233 -1.74 -17.13 2.07
N GLU A 234 -2.24 -18.07 1.28
CA GLU A 234 -1.47 -19.20 0.78
C GLU A 234 -0.31 -18.75 -0.13
N GLU A 235 -0.60 -17.88 -1.14
CA GLU A 235 0.46 -17.32 -1.99
C GLU A 235 1.49 -16.54 -1.17
N MET A 236 1.04 -15.75 -0.19
CA MET A 236 1.93 -14.99 0.69
C MET A 236 2.77 -15.92 1.55
N ASN A 237 2.21 -16.99 2.11
CA ASN A 237 2.95 -17.96 2.90
C ASN A 237 4.00 -18.70 2.07
N ASN A 238 3.70 -18.96 0.81
CA ASN A 238 4.60 -19.63 -0.13
C ASN A 238 5.54 -18.65 -0.87
N SER A 239 5.47 -17.34 -0.59
CA SER A 239 6.18 -16.31 -1.36
C SER A 239 7.70 -16.46 -1.34
N LEU A 240 8.28 -16.98 -0.26
CA LEU A 240 9.73 -17.21 -0.16
C LEU A 240 10.23 -18.25 -1.16
N SER A 241 9.38 -19.17 -1.65
CA SER A 241 9.74 -20.11 -2.70
C SER A 241 10.02 -19.43 -4.06
N ASN A 242 9.55 -18.18 -4.23
CA ASN A 242 9.83 -17.36 -5.41
C ASN A 242 11.20 -16.64 -5.32
N ILE A 243 11.93 -16.75 -4.23
CA ILE A 243 13.30 -16.23 -4.15
C ILE A 243 14.20 -17.15 -4.96
N SER A 244 14.96 -16.57 -5.90
CA SER A 244 15.95 -17.30 -6.70
C SER A 244 17.30 -17.36 -6.01
N ILE A 245 17.79 -16.17 -5.60
CA ILE A 245 19.09 -16.01 -4.97
C ILE A 245 19.05 -14.77 -4.05
N ILE A 246 19.85 -14.81 -3.01
CA ILE A 246 20.11 -13.67 -2.13
C ILE A 246 21.60 -13.35 -2.26
N ASP A 247 21.90 -12.23 -2.89
CA ASP A 247 23.26 -11.74 -3.03
C ASP A 247 23.61 -10.91 -1.80
N LYS A 248 24.60 -11.38 -1.03
CA LYS A 248 25.18 -10.62 0.09
C LYS A 248 26.31 -9.76 -0.45
N ILE A 249 26.17 -8.44 -0.33
CA ILE A 249 27.13 -7.47 -0.87
C ILE A 249 28.11 -7.04 0.22
N ILE A 250 27.64 -6.90 1.47
CA ILE A 250 28.42 -6.60 2.68
C ILE A 250 27.94 -7.53 3.80
#